data_abe8ca40519abb33d3ae80e7c1db3ec5
#
_entry.id   abe8ca40519abb33d3ae80e7c1db3ec5
#
_cell.length_a   1.000
_cell.length_b   1.000
_cell.length_c   1.000
_cell.angle_alpha   90.00
_cell.angle_beta   90.00
_cell.angle_gamma   90.00
#
_symmetry.space_group_name_H-M   'P 1'
#
loop_
_entity.id
_entity.type
_entity.pdbx_description
1 polymer ?
#
loop_
_entity_poly.entity_id
_entity_poly.type
_entity_poly.pdbx_seq_one_letter_code
_entity_poly.pdbx_strand_id
1 'polypeptide(L)'
;MDRVFRSSLHGLYGVLCLVLLLLASHARADERPENMDLKALSVRAAQLQHRLDQNPADYEALKGLGIVYHSMALKDSKAYAKKAVQYLEQANQKKSDDTVVLCYLGSAYTLLAKDVGDLMSKSSYMNRGVEYMDKAVRMDPDNISVRMIRANNSKNLPKFLNRRPVAYEDFEYLAGLFEKRPDVSPSLKASVYRDLAALYKEDGDAAKARKYEAMATAIAKEN
;
A
#
# COMPACT_ATOMS: atom_id res chain seq x y z
N MET A 1 25.45 5.71 51.89
CA MET A 1 25.20 4.51 51.09
C MET A 1 24.07 4.69 50.05
N ASP A 2 23.43 5.87 49.96
CA ASP A 2 22.20 6.02 49.15
C ASP A 2 22.36 6.67 47.76
N ARG A 3 23.55 7.03 47.33
CA ARG A 3 23.78 7.66 46.00
C ARG A 3 24.08 6.69 44.87
N VAL A 4 24.53 5.46 45.17
CA VAL A 4 24.89 4.47 44.14
C VAL A 4 23.68 3.71 43.64
N PHE A 5 22.60 3.57 44.43
CA PHE A 5 21.40 2.83 44.06
C PHE A 5 20.46 3.63 43.08
N ARG A 6 20.51 4.98 43.10
CA ARG A 6 19.67 5.81 42.23
C ARG A 6 20.14 5.86 40.76
N SER A 7 21.43 5.75 40.51
CA SER A 7 21.98 5.81 39.14
C SER A 7 21.71 4.52 38.34
N SER A 8 21.59 3.37 39.01
CA SER A 8 21.32 2.08 38.38
C SER A 8 19.87 1.93 37.87
N LEU A 9 18.90 2.52 38.60
CA LEU A 9 17.51 2.45 38.18
C LEU A 9 17.19 3.26 36.90
N HIS A 10 17.79 4.45 36.75
CA HIS A 10 17.59 5.29 35.57
C HIS A 10 18.17 4.67 34.28
N GLY A 11 19.27 3.92 34.40
CA GLY A 11 19.85 3.16 33.30
C GLY A 11 18.94 2.00 32.82
N LEU A 12 18.31 1.31 33.78
CA LEU A 12 17.42 0.18 33.46
C LEU A 12 16.13 0.63 32.76
N TYR A 13 15.55 1.76 33.21
CA TYR A 13 14.35 2.34 32.56
C TYR A 13 14.66 2.87 31.16
N GLY A 14 15.83 3.48 30.95
CA GLY A 14 16.27 3.94 29.63
C GLY A 14 16.44 2.81 28.62
N VAL A 15 17.05 1.69 29.03
CA VAL A 15 17.24 0.51 28.19
C VAL A 15 15.90 -0.19 27.92
N LEU A 16 15.02 -0.30 28.91
CA LEU A 16 13.69 -0.89 28.75
C LEU A 16 12.81 -0.07 27.80
N CYS A 17 12.85 1.27 27.90
CA CYS A 17 12.15 2.15 26.96
C CYS A 17 12.71 2.05 25.54
N LEU A 18 14.02 1.92 25.37
CA LEU A 18 14.65 1.77 24.05
C LEU A 18 14.28 0.42 23.40
N VAL A 19 14.28 -0.65 24.19
CA VAL A 19 13.87 -1.98 23.72
C VAL A 19 12.38 -2.00 23.36
N LEU A 20 11.51 -1.36 24.14
CA LEU A 20 10.09 -1.23 23.84
C LEU A 20 9.84 -0.37 22.58
N LEU A 21 10.63 0.69 22.35
CA LEU A 21 10.56 1.49 21.14
C LEU A 21 11.07 0.72 19.90
N LEU A 22 12.12 -0.09 20.05
CA LEU A 22 12.62 -0.95 18.97
C LEU A 22 11.63 -2.08 18.64
N LEU A 23 11.03 -2.71 19.65
CA LEU A 23 9.97 -3.71 19.44
C LEU A 23 8.73 -3.10 18.80
N ALA A 24 8.35 -1.86 19.17
CA ALA A 24 7.25 -1.13 18.55
C ALA A 24 7.54 -0.75 17.08
N SER A 25 8.80 -0.50 16.72
CA SER A 25 9.19 -0.20 15.34
C SER A 25 9.18 -1.45 14.45
N HIS A 26 9.52 -2.62 14.98
CA HIS A 26 9.44 -3.90 14.25
C HIS A 26 7.99 -4.38 14.10
N ALA A 27 7.13 -4.17 15.10
CA ALA A 27 5.70 -4.48 15.02
C ALA A 27 4.97 -3.64 13.96
N ARG A 28 5.41 -2.39 13.71
CA ARG A 28 4.77 -1.50 12.71
C ARG A 28 4.94 -1.93 11.26
N ALA A 29 5.96 -2.70 10.92
CA ALA A 29 6.18 -3.16 9.54
C ALA A 29 5.15 -4.24 9.13
N ASP A 30 4.63 -5.00 10.09
CA ASP A 30 3.66 -6.08 9.87
C ASP A 30 2.19 -5.59 9.92
N GLU A 31 1.97 -4.35 10.34
CA GLU A 31 0.63 -3.75 10.51
C GLU A 31 0.03 -3.12 9.25
N ARG A 32 0.70 -3.22 8.10
CA ARG A 32 0.12 -2.71 6.85
C ARG A 32 -1.09 -3.55 6.45
N PRO A 33 -2.25 -2.93 6.12
CA PRO A 33 -3.48 -3.65 5.83
C PRO A 33 -3.35 -4.71 4.73
N GLU A 34 -2.48 -4.52 3.76
CA GLU A 34 -2.21 -5.49 2.69
C GLU A 34 -1.61 -6.82 3.19
N ASN A 35 -0.92 -6.82 4.33
CA ASN A 35 -0.29 -8.01 4.93
C ASN A 35 -1.19 -8.71 5.96
N MET A 36 -2.29 -8.07 6.37
CA MET A 36 -3.19 -8.59 7.40
C MET A 36 -4.13 -9.66 6.83
N ASP A 37 -4.51 -10.63 7.65
CA ASP A 37 -5.58 -11.56 7.33
C ASP A 37 -6.98 -10.91 7.45
N LEU A 38 -8.02 -11.59 6.95
CA LEU A 38 -9.38 -11.04 6.96
C LEU A 38 -9.90 -10.79 8.38
N LYS A 39 -9.50 -11.61 9.37
CA LYS A 39 -9.93 -11.46 10.76
C LYS A 39 -9.32 -10.18 11.36
N ALA A 40 -8.03 -9.98 11.19
CA ALA A 40 -7.34 -8.77 11.65
C ALA A 40 -7.87 -7.51 10.97
N LEU A 41 -8.12 -7.57 9.65
CA LEU A 41 -8.77 -6.48 8.91
C LEU A 41 -10.17 -6.17 9.44
N SER A 42 -10.97 -7.20 9.78
CA SER A 42 -12.31 -7.01 10.33
C SER A 42 -12.28 -6.33 11.70
N VAL A 43 -11.35 -6.71 12.57
CA VAL A 43 -11.14 -6.05 13.87
C VAL A 43 -10.78 -4.57 13.67
N ARG A 44 -9.84 -4.29 12.76
CA ARG A 44 -9.43 -2.91 12.45
C ARG A 44 -10.58 -2.09 11.87
N ALA A 45 -11.39 -2.69 10.99
CA ALA A 45 -12.58 -2.02 10.45
C ALA A 45 -13.57 -1.66 11.56
N ALA A 46 -13.84 -2.56 12.52
CA ALA A 46 -14.73 -2.30 13.64
C ALA A 46 -14.21 -1.16 14.54
N GLN A 47 -12.92 -1.09 14.82
CA GLN A 47 -12.29 0.01 15.58
C GLN A 47 -12.46 1.37 14.88
N LEU A 48 -12.23 1.41 13.56
CA LEU A 48 -12.38 2.64 12.78
C LEU A 48 -13.85 3.04 12.64
N GLN A 49 -14.76 2.06 12.51
CA GLN A 49 -16.20 2.32 12.51
C GLN A 49 -16.66 2.94 13.82
N HIS A 50 -16.21 2.41 14.97
CA HIS A 50 -16.52 2.99 16.27
C HIS A 50 -16.07 4.46 16.39
N ARG A 51 -14.92 4.84 15.79
CA ARG A 51 -14.50 6.24 15.72
C ARG A 51 -15.45 7.10 14.88
N LEU A 52 -15.95 6.58 13.75
CA LEU A 52 -16.93 7.28 12.93
C LEU A 52 -18.29 7.41 13.62
N ASP A 53 -18.68 6.45 14.43
CA ASP A 53 -19.92 6.52 15.20
C ASP A 53 -19.88 7.66 16.24
N GLN A 54 -18.68 7.93 16.78
CA GLN A 54 -18.43 9.06 17.67
C GLN A 54 -18.23 10.39 16.94
N ASN A 55 -17.59 10.36 15.78
CA ASN A 55 -17.33 11.52 14.94
C ASN A 55 -17.47 11.17 13.45
N PRO A 56 -18.66 11.34 12.85
CA PRO A 56 -18.88 11.05 11.42
C PRO A 56 -18.02 11.85 10.45
N ALA A 57 -17.37 12.91 10.95
CA ALA A 57 -16.45 13.75 10.17
C ALA A 57 -14.98 13.36 10.30
N ASP A 58 -14.64 12.31 11.06
CA ASP A 58 -13.26 11.85 11.26
C ASP A 58 -12.63 11.39 9.94
N TYR A 59 -11.83 12.28 9.34
CA TYR A 59 -11.16 12.02 8.07
C TYR A 59 -10.24 10.80 8.12
N GLU A 60 -9.46 10.66 9.19
CA GLU A 60 -8.51 9.54 9.31
C GLU A 60 -9.24 8.20 9.47
N ALA A 61 -10.40 8.19 10.13
CA ALA A 61 -11.22 6.99 10.21
C ALA A 61 -11.84 6.64 8.85
N LEU A 62 -12.34 7.62 8.08
CA LEU A 62 -12.84 7.41 6.72
C LEU A 62 -11.75 6.87 5.80
N LYS A 63 -10.58 7.52 5.76
CA LYS A 63 -9.41 7.07 5.00
C LYS A 63 -9.00 5.65 5.40
N GLY A 64 -8.88 5.41 6.71
CA GLY A 64 -8.50 4.10 7.25
C GLY A 64 -9.47 2.99 6.87
N LEU A 65 -10.80 3.22 7.01
CA LEU A 65 -11.83 2.26 6.59
C LEU A 65 -11.76 1.97 5.09
N GLY A 66 -11.60 3.01 4.28
CA GLY A 66 -11.44 2.84 2.84
C GLY A 66 -10.26 1.94 2.48
N ILE A 67 -9.10 2.15 3.10
CA ILE A 67 -7.89 1.33 2.88
C ILE A 67 -8.08 -0.10 3.41
N VAL A 68 -8.68 -0.27 4.59
CA VAL A 68 -8.97 -1.60 5.15
C VAL A 68 -9.93 -2.38 4.26
N TYR A 69 -11.04 -1.77 3.82
CA TYR A 69 -11.97 -2.43 2.90
C TYR A 69 -11.36 -2.68 1.52
N HIS A 70 -10.46 -1.83 1.04
CA HIS A 70 -9.68 -2.11 -0.17
C HIS A 70 -8.82 -3.38 0.01
N SER A 71 -8.11 -3.51 1.12
CA SER A 71 -7.30 -4.70 1.41
C SER A 71 -8.15 -5.97 1.55
N MET A 72 -9.35 -5.87 2.11
CA MET A 72 -10.33 -6.96 2.11
C MET A 72 -10.83 -7.28 0.69
N ALA A 73 -11.06 -6.25 -0.14
CA ALA A 73 -11.52 -6.39 -1.52
C ALA A 73 -10.48 -7.05 -2.44
N LEU A 74 -9.19 -6.95 -2.15
CA LEU A 74 -8.16 -7.72 -2.85
C LEU A 74 -8.33 -9.24 -2.66
N LYS A 75 -8.96 -9.67 -1.56
CA LYS A 75 -9.24 -11.07 -1.23
C LYS A 75 -10.63 -11.50 -1.68
N ASP A 76 -11.62 -10.60 -1.57
CA ASP A 76 -13.01 -10.80 -2.02
C ASP A 76 -13.60 -9.46 -2.48
N SER A 77 -13.46 -9.18 -3.77
CA SER A 77 -13.92 -7.91 -4.36
C SER A 77 -15.44 -7.75 -4.27
N LYS A 78 -16.17 -8.83 -4.50
CA LYS A 78 -17.65 -8.85 -4.47
C LYS A 78 -18.22 -8.40 -3.12
N ALA A 79 -17.58 -8.83 -2.02
CA ALA A 79 -18.03 -8.50 -0.67
C ALA A 79 -17.62 -7.07 -0.24
N TYR A 80 -16.45 -6.57 -0.69
CA TYR A 80 -15.86 -5.41 -0.04
C TYR A 80 -15.54 -4.21 -0.95
N ALA A 81 -15.45 -4.37 -2.28
CA ALA A 81 -15.03 -3.27 -3.17
C ALA A 81 -15.96 -2.05 -3.10
N LYS A 82 -17.28 -2.28 -3.02
CA LYS A 82 -18.27 -1.20 -2.89
C LYS A 82 -18.06 -0.37 -1.61
N LYS A 83 -17.77 -1.04 -0.48
CA LYS A 83 -17.48 -0.36 0.79
C LYS A 83 -16.17 0.44 0.72
N ALA A 84 -15.13 -0.12 0.10
CA ALA A 84 -13.88 0.59 -0.12
C ALA A 84 -14.11 1.90 -0.90
N VAL A 85 -14.83 1.82 -2.03
CA VAL A 85 -15.18 3.01 -2.82
C VAL A 85 -15.94 4.02 -1.96
N GLN A 86 -16.99 3.59 -1.25
CA GLN A 86 -17.83 4.48 -0.44
C GLN A 86 -17.04 5.30 0.58
N TYR A 87 -16.16 4.66 1.37
CA TYR A 87 -15.37 5.36 2.40
C TYR A 87 -14.27 6.22 1.78
N LEU A 88 -13.63 5.77 0.71
CA LEU A 88 -12.61 6.56 0.01
C LEU A 88 -13.22 7.77 -0.72
N GLU A 89 -14.43 7.69 -1.26
CA GLU A 89 -15.15 8.85 -1.80
C GLU A 89 -15.43 9.88 -0.71
N GLN A 90 -15.92 9.44 0.45
CA GLN A 90 -16.15 10.34 1.58
C GLN A 90 -14.85 11.00 2.07
N ALA A 91 -13.76 10.25 2.15
CA ALA A 91 -12.45 10.81 2.48
C ALA A 91 -11.99 11.83 1.41
N ASN A 92 -12.13 11.50 0.12
CA ASN A 92 -11.76 12.39 -0.98
C ASN A 92 -12.60 13.67 -1.03
N GLN A 93 -13.88 13.61 -0.64
CA GLN A 93 -14.72 14.81 -0.52
C GLN A 93 -14.22 15.78 0.58
N LYS A 94 -13.59 15.24 1.63
CA LYS A 94 -13.03 16.06 2.72
C LYS A 94 -11.64 16.62 2.39
N LYS A 95 -10.80 15.84 1.71
CA LYS A 95 -9.46 16.23 1.27
C LYS A 95 -9.19 15.67 -0.13
N SER A 96 -9.46 16.49 -1.14
CA SER A 96 -9.34 16.11 -2.56
C SER A 96 -7.88 16.08 -3.07
N ASP A 97 -6.94 16.52 -2.27
CA ASP A 97 -5.50 16.58 -2.54
C ASP A 97 -4.69 15.47 -1.84
N ASP A 98 -5.32 14.61 -1.05
CA ASP A 98 -4.63 13.41 -0.51
C ASP A 98 -4.41 12.38 -1.62
N THR A 99 -3.19 12.34 -2.15
CA THR A 99 -2.79 11.48 -3.26
C THR A 99 -2.90 10.00 -2.94
N VAL A 100 -2.73 9.62 -1.67
CA VAL A 100 -2.90 8.24 -1.21
C VAL A 100 -4.38 7.84 -1.28
N VAL A 101 -5.30 8.70 -0.81
CA VAL A 101 -6.75 8.47 -0.93
C VAL A 101 -7.17 8.37 -2.39
N LEU A 102 -6.70 9.29 -3.25
CA LEU A 102 -6.99 9.25 -4.69
C LEU A 102 -6.54 7.92 -5.31
N CYS A 103 -5.34 7.47 -4.99
CA CYS A 103 -4.78 6.25 -5.57
C CYS A 103 -5.52 4.99 -5.10
N TYR A 104 -5.84 4.88 -3.80
CA TYR A 104 -6.65 3.79 -3.27
C TYR A 104 -8.07 3.80 -3.84
N LEU A 105 -8.68 4.98 -4.01
CA LEU A 105 -9.99 5.14 -4.63
C LEU A 105 -9.98 4.62 -6.08
N GLY A 106 -8.95 5.00 -6.85
CA GLY A 106 -8.75 4.50 -8.20
C GLY A 106 -8.65 2.98 -8.24
N SER A 107 -7.81 2.39 -7.38
CA SER A 107 -7.69 0.94 -7.26
C SER A 107 -8.99 0.27 -6.83
N ALA A 108 -9.73 0.84 -5.88
CA ALA A 108 -11.03 0.31 -5.44
C ALA A 108 -12.07 0.29 -6.57
N TYR A 109 -12.10 1.32 -7.45
CA TYR A 109 -12.95 1.32 -8.64
C TYR A 109 -12.60 0.19 -9.61
N THR A 110 -11.32 -0.12 -9.83
CA THR A 110 -10.93 -1.25 -10.69
C THR A 110 -11.31 -2.60 -10.08
N LEU A 111 -11.29 -2.73 -8.75
CA LEU A 111 -11.79 -3.93 -8.06
C LEU A 111 -13.33 -4.03 -8.20
N LEU A 112 -14.06 -2.93 -8.01
CA LEU A 112 -15.50 -2.90 -8.18
C LEU A 112 -15.92 -3.30 -9.61
N ALA A 113 -15.16 -2.87 -10.62
CA ALA A 113 -15.40 -3.20 -12.01
C ALA A 113 -15.38 -4.71 -12.32
N LYS A 114 -14.69 -5.52 -11.49
CA LYS A 114 -14.62 -6.99 -11.68
C LYS A 114 -15.98 -7.65 -11.54
N ASP A 115 -16.82 -7.13 -10.64
CA ASP A 115 -18.07 -7.77 -10.22
C ASP A 115 -19.32 -7.13 -10.83
N VAL A 116 -19.15 -6.10 -11.65
CA VAL A 116 -20.27 -5.46 -12.36
C VAL A 116 -20.64 -6.28 -13.59
N GLY A 117 -21.94 -6.56 -13.73
CA GLY A 117 -22.46 -7.43 -14.81
C GLY A 117 -22.54 -6.76 -16.18
N ASP A 118 -22.79 -5.45 -16.23
CA ASP A 118 -22.92 -4.74 -17.50
C ASP A 118 -21.60 -4.12 -17.97
N LEU A 119 -21.38 -4.18 -19.28
CA LEU A 119 -20.12 -3.76 -19.89
C LEU A 119 -19.87 -2.24 -19.79
N MET A 120 -20.92 -1.44 -19.84
CA MET A 120 -20.81 0.03 -19.78
C MET A 120 -20.34 0.48 -18.39
N SER A 121 -20.99 0.01 -17.34
CA SER A 121 -20.56 0.29 -15.96
C SER A 121 -19.17 -0.26 -15.68
N LYS A 122 -18.85 -1.46 -16.16
CA LYS A 122 -17.52 -2.06 -16.03
C LYS A 122 -16.44 -1.16 -16.65
N SER A 123 -16.65 -0.70 -17.88
CA SER A 123 -15.73 0.20 -18.57
C SER A 123 -15.61 1.54 -17.84
N SER A 124 -16.74 2.11 -17.40
CA SER A 124 -16.78 3.37 -16.67
C SER A 124 -15.97 3.31 -15.37
N TYR A 125 -16.18 2.28 -14.55
CA TYR A 125 -15.40 2.11 -13.30
C TYR A 125 -13.92 1.86 -13.56
N MET A 126 -13.59 1.08 -14.58
CA MET A 126 -12.21 0.81 -14.97
C MET A 126 -11.47 2.10 -15.36
N ASN A 127 -12.08 2.90 -16.27
CA ASN A 127 -11.50 4.17 -16.73
C ASN A 127 -11.36 5.18 -15.59
N ARG A 128 -12.41 5.31 -14.76
CA ARG A 128 -12.37 6.19 -13.57
C ARG A 128 -11.27 5.79 -12.60
N GLY A 129 -11.11 4.47 -12.39
CA GLY A 129 -10.03 3.95 -11.55
C GLY A 129 -8.64 4.30 -12.05
N VAL A 130 -8.40 4.10 -13.34
CA VAL A 130 -7.13 4.48 -14.00
C VAL A 130 -6.86 5.97 -13.87
N GLU A 131 -7.87 6.82 -14.16
CA GLU A 131 -7.74 8.28 -14.09
C GLU A 131 -7.35 8.78 -12.69
N TYR A 132 -7.98 8.26 -11.64
CA TYR A 132 -7.64 8.63 -10.25
C TYR A 132 -6.21 8.24 -9.89
N MET A 133 -5.75 7.05 -10.26
CA MET A 133 -4.37 6.61 -9.99
C MET A 133 -3.35 7.45 -10.77
N ASP A 134 -3.61 7.74 -12.05
CA ASP A 134 -2.75 8.58 -12.86
C ASP A 134 -2.69 10.03 -12.34
N LYS A 135 -3.82 10.56 -11.87
CA LYS A 135 -3.87 11.87 -11.21
C LYS A 135 -3.03 11.87 -9.94
N ALA A 136 -3.15 10.85 -9.10
CA ALA A 136 -2.40 10.75 -7.86
C ALA A 136 -0.87 10.77 -8.09
N VAL A 137 -0.37 10.00 -9.06
CA VAL A 137 1.05 9.98 -9.40
C VAL A 137 1.51 11.31 -10.01
N ARG A 138 0.68 11.99 -10.82
CA ARG A 138 1.03 13.33 -11.32
C ARG A 138 1.14 14.38 -10.22
N MET A 139 0.30 14.28 -9.18
CA MET A 139 0.31 15.22 -8.04
C MET A 139 1.46 14.98 -7.07
N ASP A 140 1.89 13.73 -6.91
CA ASP A 140 2.97 13.35 -5.97
C ASP A 140 3.83 12.22 -6.59
N PRO A 141 4.72 12.58 -7.54
CA PRO A 141 5.44 11.61 -8.36
C PRO A 141 6.48 10.79 -7.58
N ASP A 142 6.93 11.26 -6.43
CA ASP A 142 7.94 10.59 -5.60
C ASP A 142 7.32 9.76 -4.47
N ASN A 143 6.00 9.72 -4.38
CA ASN A 143 5.30 8.97 -3.36
C ASN A 143 5.35 7.46 -3.64
N ILE A 144 6.13 6.78 -2.84
CA ILE A 144 6.37 5.33 -2.97
C ILE A 144 5.05 4.55 -2.92
N SER A 145 4.16 4.87 -1.98
CA SER A 145 2.88 4.17 -1.83
C SER A 145 1.98 4.35 -3.04
N VAL A 146 1.90 5.58 -3.56
CA VAL A 146 1.08 5.92 -4.73
C VAL A 146 1.57 5.17 -5.97
N ARG A 147 2.89 5.18 -6.23
CA ARG A 147 3.46 4.43 -7.35
C ARG A 147 3.29 2.93 -7.21
N MET A 148 3.51 2.37 -5.99
CA MET A 148 3.28 0.95 -5.71
C MET A 148 1.84 0.52 -6.02
N ILE A 149 0.86 1.31 -5.61
CA ILE A 149 -0.57 1.01 -5.86
C ILE A 149 -0.86 1.05 -7.36
N ARG A 150 -0.41 2.11 -8.09
CA ARG A 150 -0.62 2.22 -9.53
C ARG A 150 0.07 1.09 -10.29
N ALA A 151 1.32 0.77 -9.97
CA ALA A 151 2.08 -0.31 -10.60
C ALA A 151 1.40 -1.67 -10.41
N ASN A 152 1.07 -2.01 -9.15
CA ASN A 152 0.41 -3.27 -8.81
C ASN A 152 -0.97 -3.40 -9.46
N ASN A 153 -1.72 -2.30 -9.56
CA ASN A 153 -3.00 -2.30 -10.27
C ASN A 153 -2.76 -2.49 -11.77
N SER A 154 -1.86 -1.70 -12.36
CA SER A 154 -1.58 -1.67 -13.81
C SER A 154 -1.10 -3.03 -14.35
N LYS A 155 -0.25 -3.77 -13.62
CA LYS A 155 0.19 -5.11 -14.03
C LYS A 155 -0.95 -6.14 -14.09
N ASN A 156 -2.01 -5.94 -13.31
CA ASN A 156 -3.13 -6.88 -13.18
C ASN A 156 -4.36 -6.49 -14.02
N LEU A 157 -4.34 -5.32 -14.68
CA LEU A 157 -5.43 -4.89 -15.54
C LEU A 157 -5.45 -5.66 -16.87
N PRO A 158 -6.65 -5.79 -17.50
CA PRO A 158 -6.76 -6.44 -18.80
C PRO A 158 -5.84 -5.82 -19.86
N LYS A 159 -5.26 -6.65 -20.72
CA LYS A 159 -4.27 -6.24 -21.75
C LYS A 159 -4.78 -5.14 -22.68
N PHE A 160 -6.09 -5.12 -22.99
CA PHE A 160 -6.65 -4.11 -23.89
C PHE A 160 -6.58 -2.68 -23.32
N LEU A 161 -6.40 -2.50 -22.01
CA LEU A 161 -6.18 -1.19 -21.39
C LEU A 161 -4.75 -0.68 -21.55
N ASN A 162 -3.85 -1.49 -22.08
CA ASN A 162 -2.45 -1.17 -22.33
C ASN A 162 -1.73 -0.53 -21.12
N ARG A 163 -1.98 -1.07 -19.89
CA ARG A 163 -1.41 -0.51 -18.66
C ARG A 163 -0.07 -1.14 -18.24
N ARG A 164 0.36 -2.20 -18.92
CA ARG A 164 1.64 -2.86 -18.60
C ARG A 164 2.85 -1.94 -18.68
N PRO A 165 2.99 -1.03 -19.67
CA PRO A 165 4.07 -0.04 -19.68
C PRO A 165 4.09 0.87 -18.44
N VAL A 166 2.91 1.20 -17.89
CA VAL A 166 2.80 2.01 -16.67
C VAL A 166 3.30 1.24 -15.43
N ALA A 167 3.08 -0.07 -15.39
CA ALA A 167 3.64 -0.90 -14.32
C ALA A 167 5.17 -0.89 -14.35
N TYR A 168 5.79 -1.01 -15.53
CA TYR A 168 7.24 -0.87 -15.69
C TYR A 168 7.73 0.52 -15.28
N GLU A 169 7.09 1.58 -15.79
CA GLU A 169 7.42 2.98 -15.45
C GLU A 169 7.52 3.16 -13.93
N ASP A 170 6.50 2.72 -13.19
CA ASP A 170 6.45 2.93 -11.76
C ASP A 170 7.47 2.07 -11.00
N PHE A 171 7.58 0.79 -11.32
CA PHE A 171 8.53 -0.08 -10.63
C PHE A 171 9.98 0.27 -10.94
N GLU A 172 10.32 0.65 -12.19
CA GLU A 172 11.67 1.10 -12.55
C GLU A 172 12.01 2.43 -11.89
N TYR A 173 11.04 3.36 -11.84
CA TYR A 173 11.20 4.61 -11.10
C TYR A 173 11.49 4.35 -9.62
N LEU A 174 10.73 3.47 -8.98
CA LEU A 174 10.94 3.11 -7.59
C LEU A 174 12.30 2.43 -7.38
N ALA A 175 12.73 1.55 -8.28
CA ALA A 175 14.04 0.92 -8.22
C ALA A 175 15.17 1.97 -8.24
N GLY A 176 15.10 2.96 -9.13
CA GLY A 176 16.07 4.07 -9.17
C GLY A 176 15.98 5.01 -7.96
N LEU A 177 14.77 5.25 -7.44
CA LEU A 177 14.57 6.05 -6.23
C LEU A 177 15.22 5.40 -5.01
N PHE A 178 15.15 4.08 -4.88
CA PHE A 178 15.69 3.33 -3.75
C PHE A 178 17.21 3.34 -3.65
N GLU A 179 17.91 3.58 -4.75
CA GLU A 179 19.36 3.80 -4.72
C GLU A 179 19.74 5.07 -3.94
N LYS A 180 18.84 6.07 -3.93
CA LYS A 180 19.01 7.36 -3.27
C LYS A 180 18.32 7.44 -1.88
N ARG A 181 17.61 6.39 -1.49
CA ARG A 181 16.78 6.34 -0.28
C ARG A 181 17.19 5.16 0.61
N PRO A 182 18.24 5.32 1.44
CA PRO A 182 18.68 4.27 2.37
C PRO A 182 17.63 3.96 3.46
N ASP A 183 16.74 4.91 3.75
CA ASP A 183 15.66 4.80 4.73
C ASP A 183 14.51 3.86 4.29
N VAL A 184 14.45 3.48 3.03
CA VAL A 184 13.44 2.52 2.53
C VAL A 184 13.78 1.11 3.00
N SER A 185 12.77 0.45 3.60
CA SER A 185 12.97 -0.89 4.16
C SER A 185 13.46 -1.90 3.12
N PRO A 186 14.40 -2.79 3.51
CA PRO A 186 14.89 -3.84 2.62
C PRO A 186 13.77 -4.72 2.04
N SER A 187 12.76 -5.03 2.84
CA SER A 187 11.61 -5.83 2.40
C SER A 187 10.83 -5.17 1.26
N LEU A 188 10.66 -3.84 1.32
CA LEU A 188 9.97 -3.11 0.25
C LEU A 188 10.82 -3.05 -1.03
N LYS A 189 12.13 -2.80 -0.91
CA LYS A 189 13.06 -2.85 -2.06
C LYS A 189 13.03 -4.22 -2.74
N ALA A 190 13.15 -5.29 -1.95
CA ALA A 190 13.09 -6.66 -2.46
C ALA A 190 11.73 -6.99 -3.13
N SER A 191 10.63 -6.44 -2.62
CA SER A 191 9.30 -6.61 -3.25
C SER A 191 9.27 -6.00 -4.66
N VAL A 192 9.72 -4.75 -4.81
CA VAL A 192 9.75 -4.07 -6.12
C VAL A 192 10.64 -4.82 -7.11
N TYR A 193 11.81 -5.30 -6.68
CA TYR A 193 12.69 -6.06 -7.57
C TYR A 193 12.08 -7.40 -7.98
N ARG A 194 11.37 -8.10 -7.10
CA ARG A 194 10.62 -9.32 -7.45
C ARG A 194 9.50 -9.04 -8.45
N ASP A 195 8.76 -7.94 -8.27
CA ASP A 195 7.72 -7.54 -9.21
C ASP A 195 8.29 -7.23 -10.60
N LEU A 196 9.42 -6.51 -10.69
CA LEU A 196 10.13 -6.27 -11.95
C LEU A 196 10.63 -7.58 -12.58
N ALA A 197 11.24 -8.46 -11.79
CA ALA A 197 11.72 -9.75 -12.27
C ALA A 197 10.58 -10.59 -12.87
N ALA A 198 9.42 -10.63 -12.19
CA ALA A 198 8.24 -11.33 -12.67
C ALA A 198 7.71 -10.74 -13.98
N LEU A 199 7.58 -9.41 -14.07
CA LEU A 199 7.13 -8.72 -15.27
C LEU A 199 8.05 -9.01 -16.47
N TYR A 200 9.38 -8.87 -16.30
CA TYR A 200 10.33 -9.14 -17.38
C TYR A 200 10.37 -10.61 -17.77
N LYS A 201 10.19 -11.53 -16.81
CA LYS A 201 10.09 -12.98 -17.10
C LYS A 201 8.87 -13.29 -17.94
N GLU A 202 7.71 -12.72 -17.62
CA GLU A 202 6.47 -12.88 -18.38
C GLU A 202 6.57 -12.32 -19.81
N ASP A 203 7.34 -11.25 -20.01
CA ASP A 203 7.54 -10.61 -21.32
C ASP A 203 8.73 -11.21 -22.10
N GLY A 204 9.42 -12.25 -21.55
CA GLY A 204 10.48 -12.97 -22.20
C GLY A 204 11.86 -12.30 -22.10
N ASP A 205 12.02 -11.18 -21.40
CA ASP A 205 13.34 -10.55 -21.14
C ASP A 205 14.05 -11.26 -19.99
N ALA A 206 14.63 -12.41 -20.29
CA ALA A 206 15.32 -13.24 -19.32
C ALA A 206 16.56 -12.56 -18.71
N ALA A 207 17.16 -11.60 -19.40
CA ALA A 207 18.34 -10.88 -18.90
C ALA A 207 17.95 -9.92 -17.78
N LYS A 208 16.94 -9.07 -18.00
CA LYS A 208 16.41 -8.16 -16.98
C LYS A 208 15.74 -8.92 -15.83
N ALA A 209 15.02 -10.00 -16.12
CA ALA A 209 14.42 -10.83 -15.08
C ALA A 209 15.49 -11.35 -14.10
N ARG A 210 16.59 -11.93 -14.59
CA ARG A 210 17.70 -12.41 -13.75
C ARG A 210 18.39 -11.26 -12.98
N LYS A 211 18.55 -10.08 -13.59
CA LYS A 211 19.12 -8.92 -12.92
C LYS A 211 18.33 -8.57 -11.66
N TYR A 212 17.02 -8.37 -11.80
CA TYR A 212 16.19 -7.97 -10.68
C TYR A 212 15.97 -9.08 -9.65
N GLU A 213 15.97 -10.32 -10.06
CA GLU A 213 15.93 -11.50 -9.17
C GLU A 213 17.20 -11.57 -8.28
N ALA A 214 18.37 -11.30 -8.87
CA ALA A 214 19.63 -11.22 -8.12
C ALA A 214 19.63 -10.06 -7.13
N MET A 215 19.12 -8.87 -7.50
CA MET A 215 18.99 -7.71 -6.60
C MET A 215 18.06 -8.03 -5.42
N ALA A 216 16.92 -8.67 -5.66
CA ALA A 216 15.99 -9.08 -4.60
C ALA A 216 16.62 -10.10 -3.64
N THR A 217 17.39 -11.04 -4.19
CA THR A 217 18.07 -12.09 -3.40
C THR A 217 19.24 -11.54 -2.57
N ALA A 218 19.98 -10.57 -3.09
CA ALA A 218 21.06 -9.92 -2.37
C ALA A 218 20.54 -9.26 -1.07
N ILE A 219 19.44 -8.50 -1.18
CA ILE A 219 18.81 -7.86 -0.01
C ILE A 219 18.34 -8.90 1.03
N ALA A 220 17.81 -10.05 0.57
CA ALA A 220 17.32 -11.08 1.49
C ALA A 220 18.46 -11.79 2.27
N LYS A 221 19.71 -11.71 1.81
CA LYS A 221 20.88 -12.30 2.49
C LYS A 221 21.53 -11.37 3.50
N GLU A 222 21.27 -10.06 3.40
CA GLU A 222 21.84 -9.03 4.27
C GLU A 222 20.99 -8.79 5.55
N ASN A 223 19.82 -9.43 5.65
CA ASN A 223 18.88 -9.34 6.77
C ASN A 223 18.68 -10.70 7.45
#